data_16240a6c3b92f670383585b5faebc5d5
#
_entry.id   16240a6c3b92f670383585b5faebc5d5
#
_cell.length_a   1.000
_cell.length_b   1.000
_cell.length_c   1.000
_cell.angle_alpha   90.00
_cell.angle_beta   90.00
_cell.angle_gamma   90.00
#
_symmetry.space_group_name_H-M   'P 1'
#
loop_
_entity.id
_entity.type
_entity.pdbx_description
1 polymer ?
#
loop_
_entity_poly.entity_id
_entity_poly.type
_entity_poly.pdbx_seq_one_letter_code
_entity_poly.pdbx_strand_id
1 'polypeptide(L)'
;MTWQQDVASPAWQAAVTAPRRTLAYRVEAVSLDGQPLGDVPCTGARVSFDGGQAEAWRASITLVDPAMVPVSTTSLLDGRSGTMLRIWWRILTASGWMECPAGTLIVEDPEVTDDGTLSIGVPGLDVLSVARRGKYGASVVQVGGMTVSAALQRLFDTVAPGFPVSIAPSTATLPASYELWDRDPAEDWTEIAAMAGMVVRTDRLGTITVRPDPDPSAVVADWQEGPACPVVELKSGTKTSTIPRRVVVVSTSPDVTPPVVGVWTNPDADSQTIVTEQRIESSTVTTVAAAESLARMSGERWARPQQSVQVTVPARPDLGYRDPVALTRHQAGVSGVYRVQSWDLTLSGPDDAPALM
;
A
#
# COMPACT_ATOMS: atom_id res chain seq x y z
N MET A 1 -0.22 19.54 17.18
CA MET A 1 -1.32 18.97 16.35
C MET A 1 -0.74 17.80 15.56
N THR A 2 -1.49 16.75 15.36
CA THR A 2 -1.05 15.65 14.48
C THR A 2 -1.41 16.01 13.05
N TRP A 3 -0.65 15.51 12.06
CA TRP A 3 -0.93 15.74 10.64
C TRP A 3 -2.37 15.34 10.24
N GLN A 4 -2.98 14.34 10.89
CA GLN A 4 -4.37 13.96 10.64
C GLN A 4 -5.35 15.08 11.04
N GLN A 5 -5.07 15.83 12.10
CA GLN A 5 -5.87 16.99 12.49
C GLN A 5 -5.72 18.13 11.50
N ASP A 6 -4.50 18.32 10.95
CA ASP A 6 -4.23 19.33 9.93
C ASP A 6 -5.01 19.03 8.65
N VAL A 7 -4.95 17.79 8.14
CA VAL A 7 -5.67 17.34 6.93
C VAL A 7 -7.20 17.41 7.09
N ALA A 8 -7.72 17.17 8.28
CA ALA A 8 -9.14 17.29 8.58
C ALA A 8 -9.61 18.75 8.73
N SER A 9 -8.68 19.72 8.78
CA SER A 9 -9.03 21.12 9.05
C SER A 9 -9.71 21.79 7.84
N PRO A 10 -10.65 22.74 8.07
CA PRO A 10 -11.22 23.53 6.98
C PRO A 10 -10.18 24.32 6.18
N ALA A 11 -9.08 24.76 6.83
CA ALA A 11 -8.00 25.49 6.18
C ALA A 11 -7.26 24.63 5.17
N TRP A 12 -6.99 23.35 5.50
CA TRP A 12 -6.43 22.38 4.57
C TRP A 12 -7.36 22.14 3.40
N GLN A 13 -8.62 21.81 3.67
CA GLN A 13 -9.59 21.50 2.61
C GLN A 13 -9.79 22.68 1.66
N ALA A 14 -9.83 23.91 2.16
CA ALA A 14 -9.89 25.09 1.32
C ALA A 14 -8.61 25.25 0.46
N ALA A 15 -7.43 25.00 1.03
CA ALA A 15 -6.18 25.12 0.32
C ALA A 15 -6.01 24.05 -0.77
N VAL A 16 -6.33 22.77 -0.50
CA VAL A 16 -6.17 21.68 -1.47
C VAL A 16 -7.19 21.72 -2.62
N THR A 17 -8.29 22.44 -2.44
CA THR A 17 -9.30 22.64 -3.48
C THR A 17 -9.15 23.97 -4.23
N ALA A 18 -8.29 24.87 -3.75
CA ALA A 18 -8.07 26.17 -4.38
C ALA A 18 -7.49 26.02 -5.79
N PRO A 19 -7.91 26.86 -6.76
CA PRO A 19 -7.40 26.82 -8.14
C PRO A 19 -5.93 27.25 -8.25
N ARG A 20 -5.43 28.01 -7.28
CA ARG A 20 -4.01 28.37 -7.14
C ARG A 20 -3.52 27.95 -5.78
N ARG A 21 -2.40 27.27 -5.75
CA ARG A 21 -1.82 26.70 -4.52
C ARG A 21 -0.34 26.96 -4.48
N THR A 22 0.18 27.27 -3.31
CA THR A 22 1.63 27.31 -3.05
C THR A 22 1.98 26.00 -2.36
N LEU A 23 2.79 25.21 -3.03
CA LEU A 23 3.18 23.88 -2.60
C LEU A 23 4.68 23.86 -2.30
N ALA A 24 5.07 23.01 -1.38
CA ALA A 24 6.46 22.67 -1.11
C ALA A 24 6.52 21.19 -0.65
N TYR A 25 7.72 20.68 -0.55
CA TYR A 25 7.97 19.39 0.09
C TYR A 25 9.25 19.46 0.90
N ARG A 26 9.42 18.56 1.82
CA ARG A 26 10.69 18.30 2.51
C ARG A 26 10.89 16.81 2.68
N VAL A 27 12.13 16.41 2.76
CA VAL A 27 12.51 15.03 3.07
C VAL A 27 13.27 15.04 4.38
N GLU A 28 12.87 14.18 5.28
CA GLU A 28 13.45 14.01 6.60
C GLU A 28 14.01 12.60 6.71
N ALA A 29 15.26 12.48 7.12
CA ALA A 29 15.81 11.20 7.51
C ALA A 29 15.34 10.85 8.92
N VAL A 30 14.91 9.61 9.10
CA VAL A 30 14.45 9.07 10.39
C VAL A 30 15.10 7.71 10.65
N SER A 31 15.28 7.37 11.91
CA SER A 31 15.72 6.04 12.34
C SER A 31 14.60 5.00 12.19
N LEU A 32 14.90 3.71 12.35
CA LEU A 32 13.93 2.62 12.25
C LEU A 32 12.75 2.77 13.23
N ASP A 33 12.99 3.34 14.41
CA ASP A 33 11.95 3.65 15.40
C ASP A 33 11.21 4.98 15.13
N GLY A 34 11.51 5.63 13.99
CA GLY A 34 10.83 6.83 13.51
C GLY A 34 11.33 8.15 14.11
N GLN A 35 12.46 8.14 14.84
CA GLN A 35 13.05 9.37 15.38
C GLN A 35 13.72 10.19 14.28
N PRO A 36 13.57 11.54 14.29
CA PRO A 36 14.18 12.40 13.28
C PRO A 36 15.71 12.41 13.42
N LEU A 37 16.40 12.21 12.31
CA LEU A 37 17.86 12.29 12.19
C LEU A 37 18.31 13.60 11.55
N GLY A 38 17.44 14.27 10.79
CA GLY A 38 17.70 15.54 10.15
C GLY A 38 17.02 15.66 8.79
N ASP A 39 17.01 16.89 8.25
CA ASP A 39 16.47 17.15 6.92
C ASP A 39 17.47 16.73 5.85
N VAL A 40 16.95 16.18 4.75
CA VAL A 40 17.72 15.77 3.58
C VAL A 40 17.44 16.76 2.44
N PRO A 41 18.43 17.57 2.03
CA PRO A 41 18.25 18.52 0.95
C PRO A 41 18.11 17.77 -0.39
N CYS A 42 16.98 17.91 -1.03
CA CYS A 42 16.68 17.24 -2.29
C CYS A 42 16.13 18.21 -3.35
N THR A 43 16.39 17.89 -4.61
CA THR A 43 15.94 18.69 -5.76
C THR A 43 14.68 18.12 -6.41
N GLY A 44 14.35 16.87 -6.14
CA GLY A 44 13.14 16.22 -6.62
C GLY A 44 12.84 14.96 -5.83
N ALA A 45 11.58 14.59 -5.78
CA ALA A 45 11.15 13.33 -5.23
C ALA A 45 9.92 12.82 -5.99
N ARG A 46 9.83 11.51 -6.12
CA ARG A 46 8.64 10.81 -6.62
C ARG A 46 8.25 9.76 -5.62
N VAL A 47 6.99 9.71 -5.28
CA VAL A 47 6.42 8.71 -4.36
C VAL A 47 5.26 8.04 -5.05
N SER A 48 5.23 6.72 -5.02
CA SER A 48 4.11 5.93 -5.51
C SER A 48 3.60 4.98 -4.45
N PHE A 49 2.32 4.73 -4.51
CA PHE A 49 1.62 3.78 -3.66
C PHE A 49 0.74 2.89 -4.53
N ASP A 50 0.81 1.58 -4.33
CA ASP A 50 -0.09 0.61 -4.96
C ASP A 50 -0.64 -0.36 -3.91
N GLY A 51 -1.87 -0.12 -3.49
CA GLY A 51 -2.55 -0.95 -2.50
C GLY A 51 -2.89 -2.37 -2.96
N GLY A 52 -2.67 -2.70 -4.23
CA GLY A 52 -2.75 -4.06 -4.74
C GLY A 52 -1.52 -4.91 -4.47
N GLN A 53 -0.42 -4.28 -4.03
CA GLN A 53 0.84 -4.93 -3.72
C GLN A 53 1.00 -5.10 -2.21
N ALA A 54 1.71 -6.15 -1.79
CA ALA A 54 2.09 -6.33 -0.39
C ALA A 54 3.08 -5.23 0.05
N GLU A 55 4.06 -4.94 -0.81
CA GLU A 55 5.01 -3.84 -0.68
C GLU A 55 4.48 -2.64 -1.47
N ALA A 56 3.61 -1.85 -0.84
CA ALA A 56 2.78 -0.87 -1.50
C ALA A 56 3.52 0.43 -1.87
N TRP A 57 4.59 0.77 -1.14
CA TRP A 57 5.27 2.05 -1.27
C TRP A 57 6.57 1.96 -2.04
N ARG A 58 6.82 2.96 -2.88
CA ARG A 58 8.10 3.17 -3.56
C ARG A 58 8.37 4.66 -3.66
N ALA A 59 9.66 5.03 -3.62
CA ALA A 59 10.08 6.40 -3.91
C ALA A 59 11.38 6.42 -4.71
N SER A 60 11.61 7.57 -5.33
CA SER A 60 12.91 7.95 -5.88
C SER A 60 13.16 9.40 -5.49
N ILE A 61 14.30 9.68 -4.88
CA ILE A 61 14.68 11.02 -4.40
C ILE A 61 15.98 11.39 -5.08
N THR A 62 16.06 12.62 -5.56
CA THR A 62 17.27 13.15 -6.21
C THR A 62 17.90 14.22 -5.33
N LEU A 63 19.20 14.08 -5.09
CA LEU A 63 20.02 14.98 -4.29
C LEU A 63 21.20 15.47 -5.13
N VAL A 64 21.73 16.64 -4.76
CA VAL A 64 22.91 17.24 -5.41
C VAL A 64 23.99 17.64 -4.40
N ASP A 65 23.79 17.32 -3.12
CA ASP A 65 24.73 17.67 -2.06
C ASP A 65 25.83 16.61 -1.93
N PRO A 66 27.13 16.95 -2.17
CA PRO A 66 28.23 16.01 -2.01
C PRO A 66 28.36 15.42 -0.61
N ALA A 67 27.89 16.12 0.43
CA ALA A 67 27.91 15.63 1.81
C ALA A 67 27.00 14.42 2.02
N MET A 68 26.05 14.19 1.12
CA MET A 68 25.11 13.07 1.16
C MET A 68 25.60 11.82 0.43
N VAL A 69 26.78 11.86 -0.20
CA VAL A 69 27.34 10.68 -0.87
C VAL A 69 27.65 9.59 0.16
N PRO A 70 27.13 8.38 0.02
CA PRO A 70 27.34 7.30 0.99
C PRO A 70 28.72 6.69 0.83
N VAL A 71 29.69 7.18 1.58
CA VAL A 71 31.10 6.74 1.52
C VAL A 71 31.45 5.71 2.61
N SER A 72 30.59 5.48 3.56
CA SER A 72 30.80 4.56 4.68
C SER A 72 29.49 4.00 5.24
N THR A 73 29.58 2.92 6.02
CA THR A 73 28.41 2.31 6.70
C THR A 73 27.73 3.22 7.72
N THR A 74 28.36 4.34 8.08
CA THR A 74 27.80 5.35 8.99
C THR A 74 27.19 6.54 8.22
N SER A 75 27.28 6.53 6.88
CA SER A 75 26.65 7.56 6.06
C SER A 75 25.14 7.44 6.14
N LEU A 76 24.46 8.57 6.22
CA LEU A 76 23.01 8.65 6.39
C LEU A 76 22.24 7.88 5.30
N LEU A 77 22.74 7.90 4.07
CA LEU A 77 22.13 7.25 2.92
C LEU A 77 22.74 5.88 2.58
N ASP A 78 23.53 5.28 3.47
CA ASP A 78 23.98 3.89 3.28
C ASP A 78 22.79 2.94 3.54
N GLY A 79 22.46 2.09 2.58
CA GLY A 79 21.32 1.15 2.69
C GLY A 79 21.44 0.18 3.89
N ARG A 80 22.64 0.04 4.48
CA ARG A 80 22.87 -0.77 5.68
C ARG A 80 22.66 -0.01 6.98
N SER A 81 22.54 1.32 6.92
CA SER A 81 22.35 2.17 8.11
C SER A 81 20.98 1.98 8.76
N GLY A 82 20.01 1.43 8.01
CA GLY A 82 18.61 1.35 8.45
C GLY A 82 17.90 2.69 8.44
N THR A 83 18.45 3.70 7.77
CA THR A 83 17.80 5.01 7.65
C THR A 83 16.56 4.91 6.79
N MET A 84 15.47 5.51 7.27
CA MET A 84 14.27 5.74 6.48
C MET A 84 14.19 7.19 6.04
N LEU A 85 13.61 7.44 4.88
CA LEU A 85 13.30 8.77 4.38
C LEU A 85 11.80 9.01 4.45
N ARG A 86 11.40 10.00 5.22
CA ARG A 86 10.02 10.46 5.33
C ARG A 86 9.83 11.67 4.47
N ILE A 87 8.91 11.58 3.51
CA ILE A 87 8.61 12.63 2.54
C ILE A 87 7.35 13.35 3.01
N TRP A 88 7.47 14.66 3.18
CA TRP A 88 6.38 15.53 3.60
C TRP A 88 5.96 16.40 2.43
N TRP A 89 4.70 16.36 2.09
CA TRP A 89 4.06 17.32 1.21
C TRP A 89 3.50 18.48 2.02
N ARG A 90 3.70 19.69 1.54
CA ARG A 90 3.38 20.93 2.25
C ARG A 90 2.49 21.81 1.40
N ILE A 91 1.52 22.45 2.00
CA ILE A 91 0.66 23.45 1.38
C ILE A 91 0.59 24.70 2.25
N LEU A 92 0.66 25.85 1.59
CA LEU A 92 0.49 27.13 2.27
C LEU A 92 -1.01 27.41 2.42
N THR A 93 -1.46 27.53 3.65
CA THR A 93 -2.84 27.89 4.02
C THR A 93 -2.89 29.32 4.57
N ALA A 94 -4.08 29.82 4.84
CA ALA A 94 -4.24 31.12 5.52
C ALA A 94 -3.60 31.18 6.92
N SER A 95 -3.41 30.03 7.57
CA SER A 95 -2.79 29.89 8.89
C SER A 95 -1.30 29.54 8.85
N GLY A 96 -0.69 29.46 7.66
CA GLY A 96 0.70 29.06 7.48
C GLY A 96 0.85 27.72 6.75
N TRP A 97 2.07 27.20 6.76
CA TRP A 97 2.37 25.91 6.16
C TRP A 97 1.75 24.75 6.98
N MET A 98 1.04 23.89 6.28
CA MET A 98 0.55 22.61 6.82
C MET A 98 1.19 21.46 6.06
N GLU A 99 1.36 20.31 6.73
CA GLU A 99 2.11 19.17 6.21
C GLU A 99 1.30 17.86 6.26
N CYS A 100 1.49 17.04 5.24
CA CYS A 100 0.95 15.69 5.18
C CYS A 100 2.08 14.73 4.76
N PRO A 101 2.31 13.60 5.45
CA PRO A 101 3.31 12.65 5.01
C PRO A 101 2.85 12.00 3.71
N ALA A 102 3.66 12.08 2.68
CA ALA A 102 3.45 11.39 1.41
C ALA A 102 3.90 9.93 1.47
N GLY A 103 4.85 9.60 2.35
CA GLY A 103 5.30 8.25 2.60
C GLY A 103 6.59 8.23 3.41
N THR A 104 6.88 7.08 4.02
CA THR A 104 8.15 6.79 4.69
C THR A 104 8.70 5.49 4.13
N LEU A 105 9.93 5.53 3.64
CA LEU A 105 10.54 4.44 2.89
C LEU A 105 11.95 4.18 3.41
N ILE A 106 12.39 2.95 3.36
CA ILE A 106 13.76 2.61 3.71
C ILE A 106 14.69 2.92 2.53
N VAL A 107 15.85 3.48 2.83
CA VAL A 107 16.89 3.73 1.81
C VAL A 107 17.40 2.39 1.28
N GLU A 108 17.44 2.29 -0.04
CA GLU A 108 18.12 1.20 -0.74
C GLU A 108 19.41 1.71 -1.41
N ASP A 109 19.99 0.96 -2.29
CA ASP A 109 21.29 1.24 -2.90
C ASP A 109 21.32 2.58 -3.67
N PRO A 110 21.84 3.67 -3.11
CA PRO A 110 21.93 4.95 -3.78
C PRO A 110 22.90 4.88 -4.97
N GLU A 111 22.50 5.52 -6.07
CA GLU A 111 23.32 5.63 -7.27
C GLU A 111 23.89 7.05 -7.38
N VAL A 112 25.20 7.16 -7.48
CA VAL A 112 25.90 8.44 -7.61
C VAL A 112 26.35 8.61 -9.05
N THR A 113 25.91 9.69 -9.69
CA THR A 113 26.32 10.07 -11.05
C THR A 113 27.04 11.41 -11.01
N ASP A 114 28.19 11.50 -11.67
CA ASP A 114 28.97 12.73 -11.86
C ASP A 114 29.33 12.86 -13.35
N ASP A 115 28.57 13.64 -14.06
CA ASP A 115 28.75 13.99 -15.48
C ASP A 115 29.08 15.48 -15.67
N GLY A 116 29.68 16.09 -14.64
CA GLY A 116 29.90 17.54 -14.53
C GLY A 116 28.88 18.22 -13.63
N THR A 117 27.81 17.50 -13.24
CA THR A 117 26.88 17.86 -12.18
C THR A 117 26.64 16.64 -11.31
N LEU A 118 26.93 16.76 -10.01
CA LEU A 118 26.68 15.68 -9.07
C LEU A 118 25.17 15.43 -8.93
N SER A 119 24.78 14.18 -9.06
CA SER A 119 23.42 13.72 -8.78
C SER A 119 23.46 12.41 -7.99
N ILE A 120 22.67 12.33 -6.95
CA ILE A 120 22.52 11.12 -6.13
C ILE A 120 21.07 10.68 -6.22
N GLY A 121 20.82 9.58 -6.90
CA GLY A 121 19.53 8.91 -6.95
C GLY A 121 19.37 7.99 -5.76
N VAL A 122 18.36 8.21 -4.92
CA VAL A 122 18.07 7.39 -3.74
C VAL A 122 16.76 6.67 -3.95
N PRO A 123 16.79 5.37 -4.28
CA PRO A 123 15.57 4.56 -4.28
C PRO A 123 15.13 4.29 -2.84
N GLY A 124 13.82 4.37 -2.63
CA GLY A 124 13.19 4.02 -1.36
C GLY A 124 12.17 2.91 -1.55
N LEU A 125 12.23 1.91 -0.71
CA LEU A 125 11.29 0.79 -0.69
C LEU A 125 10.42 0.80 0.55
N ASP A 126 9.30 0.10 0.44
CA ASP A 126 8.42 -0.19 1.57
C ASP A 126 9.19 -0.90 2.69
N VAL A 127 8.89 -0.57 3.93
CA VAL A 127 9.45 -1.24 5.12
C VAL A 127 9.22 -2.76 5.08
N LEU A 128 8.09 -3.21 4.53
CA LEU A 128 7.81 -4.65 4.36
C LEU A 128 8.80 -5.35 3.45
N SER A 129 9.48 -4.64 2.55
CA SER A 129 10.55 -5.23 1.71
C SER A 129 11.72 -5.73 2.55
N VAL A 130 12.04 -5.02 3.63
CA VAL A 130 13.09 -5.45 4.58
C VAL A 130 12.60 -6.64 5.41
N ALA A 131 11.38 -6.57 5.93
CA ALA A 131 10.78 -7.68 6.66
C ALA A 131 10.73 -8.97 5.82
N ARG A 132 10.45 -8.86 4.52
CA ARG A 132 10.47 -9.99 3.58
C ARG A 132 11.86 -10.58 3.37
N ARG A 133 12.90 -9.73 3.34
CA ARG A 133 14.31 -10.17 3.24
C ARG A 133 14.80 -10.80 4.54
N GLY A 134 14.16 -10.47 5.66
CA GLY A 134 14.41 -11.08 6.95
C GLY A 134 14.18 -12.60 6.86
N LYS A 135 14.95 -13.36 7.64
CA LYS A 135 14.79 -14.81 7.75
C LYS A 135 14.54 -15.18 9.19
N TYR A 136 13.83 -16.27 9.40
CA TYR A 136 13.58 -16.80 10.75
C TYR A 136 14.87 -17.34 11.43
N GLY A 137 16.01 -17.24 10.75
CA GLY A 137 17.27 -17.79 11.21
C GLY A 137 17.33 -19.32 11.04
N ALA A 138 18.18 -19.95 11.82
CA ALA A 138 18.35 -21.41 11.78
C ALA A 138 17.34 -22.15 12.71
N SER A 139 16.42 -21.41 13.33
CA SER A 139 15.50 -21.97 14.34
C SER A 139 14.05 -21.86 13.90
N VAL A 140 13.28 -22.89 14.14
CA VAL A 140 11.82 -22.88 14.00
C VAL A 140 11.23 -21.89 15.01
N VAL A 141 10.41 -20.95 14.55
CA VAL A 141 9.67 -20.03 15.43
C VAL A 141 8.29 -20.63 15.68
N GLN A 142 8.08 -21.11 16.91
CA GLN A 142 6.83 -21.71 17.33
C GLN A 142 5.79 -20.60 17.56
N VAL A 143 4.68 -20.68 16.83
CA VAL A 143 3.54 -19.77 16.96
C VAL A 143 2.20 -20.53 17.11
N GLY A 144 2.25 -21.85 17.07
CA GLY A 144 1.07 -22.71 17.22
C GLY A 144 0.31 -22.44 18.50
N GLY A 145 -1.02 -22.37 18.43
CA GLY A 145 -1.90 -22.06 19.54
C GLY A 145 -1.93 -20.59 20.00
N MET A 146 -1.07 -19.72 19.42
CA MET A 146 -1.12 -18.30 19.69
C MET A 146 -2.33 -17.64 19.02
N THR A 147 -2.77 -16.50 19.53
CA THR A 147 -3.69 -15.64 18.79
C THR A 147 -2.99 -15.08 17.55
N VAL A 148 -3.75 -14.79 16.50
CA VAL A 148 -3.23 -14.19 15.27
C VAL A 148 -2.40 -12.94 15.55
N SER A 149 -2.88 -12.06 16.44
CA SER A 149 -2.14 -10.85 16.81
C SER A 149 -0.81 -11.14 17.51
N ALA A 150 -0.76 -12.10 18.42
CA ALA A 150 0.48 -12.48 19.10
C ALA A 150 1.47 -13.17 18.16
N ALA A 151 0.99 -14.01 17.26
CA ALA A 151 1.81 -14.69 16.27
C ALA A 151 2.44 -13.71 15.27
N LEU A 152 1.68 -12.74 14.77
CA LEU A 152 2.19 -11.68 13.90
C LEU A 152 3.18 -10.77 14.60
N GLN A 153 2.93 -10.42 15.88
CA GLN A 153 3.91 -9.65 16.65
C GLN A 153 5.25 -10.39 16.73
N ARG A 154 5.20 -11.69 17.10
CA ARG A 154 6.41 -12.51 17.17
C ARG A 154 7.11 -12.67 15.82
N LEU A 155 6.36 -12.78 14.74
CA LEU A 155 6.90 -12.81 13.38
C LEU A 155 7.69 -11.52 13.10
N PHE A 156 7.06 -10.35 13.26
CA PHE A 156 7.71 -9.07 12.97
C PHE A 156 8.86 -8.76 13.92
N ASP A 157 8.79 -9.13 15.19
CA ASP A 157 9.92 -9.04 16.12
C ASP A 157 11.13 -9.85 15.64
N THR A 158 10.88 -10.92 14.87
CA THR A 158 11.93 -11.78 14.33
C THR A 158 12.52 -11.26 13.00
N VAL A 159 11.64 -10.88 12.05
CA VAL A 159 12.07 -10.55 10.67
C VAL A 159 12.28 -9.06 10.43
N ALA A 160 11.73 -8.19 11.29
CA ALA A 160 11.82 -6.74 11.19
C ALA A 160 12.06 -6.10 12.58
N PRO A 161 13.11 -6.52 13.31
CA PRO A 161 13.36 -5.99 14.65
C PRO A 161 13.63 -4.47 14.60
N GLY A 162 13.00 -3.74 15.51
CA GLY A 162 13.16 -2.28 15.63
C GLY A 162 12.18 -1.46 14.80
N PHE A 163 11.44 -2.05 13.88
CA PHE A 163 10.38 -1.32 13.18
C PHE A 163 9.12 -1.16 14.06
N PRO A 164 8.43 -0.03 13.98
CA PRO A 164 7.16 0.14 14.67
C PRO A 164 6.08 -0.76 14.05
N VAL A 165 5.41 -1.54 14.91
CA VAL A 165 4.35 -2.46 14.51
C VAL A 165 3.07 -2.14 15.27
N SER A 166 1.94 -2.07 14.58
CA SER A 166 0.61 -1.83 15.14
C SER A 166 -0.36 -2.90 14.66
N ILE A 167 -0.76 -3.80 15.54
CA ILE A 167 -1.62 -4.94 15.23
C ILE A 167 -2.95 -4.80 15.94
N ALA A 168 -4.04 -4.85 15.20
CA ALA A 168 -5.37 -4.90 15.77
C ALA A 168 -5.56 -6.20 16.58
N PRO A 169 -6.23 -6.16 17.73
CA PRO A 169 -6.46 -7.35 18.53
C PRO A 169 -7.33 -8.37 17.78
N SER A 170 -7.00 -9.65 17.93
CA SER A 170 -7.77 -10.76 17.38
C SER A 170 -7.90 -11.90 18.39
N THR A 171 -9.07 -12.52 18.43
CA THR A 171 -9.33 -13.74 19.23
C THR A 171 -9.14 -15.02 18.41
N ALA A 172 -8.95 -14.92 17.09
CA ALA A 172 -8.63 -16.07 16.25
C ALA A 172 -7.27 -16.65 16.65
N THR A 173 -7.18 -17.97 16.72
CA THR A 173 -5.97 -18.69 17.12
C THR A 173 -5.43 -19.54 15.98
N LEU A 174 -4.13 -19.68 15.92
CA LEU A 174 -3.45 -20.55 14.97
C LEU A 174 -3.61 -22.02 15.37
N PRO A 175 -3.57 -22.95 14.41
CA PRO A 175 -3.45 -24.38 14.71
C PRO A 175 -2.25 -24.66 15.63
N ALA A 176 -2.36 -25.66 16.49
CA ALA A 176 -1.30 -25.96 17.47
C ALA A 176 0.04 -26.35 16.83
N SER A 177 0.00 -26.88 15.61
CA SER A 177 1.17 -27.31 14.84
C SER A 177 1.74 -26.24 13.91
N TYR A 178 1.27 -24.99 14.01
CA TYR A 178 1.72 -23.94 13.09
C TYR A 178 3.13 -23.43 13.47
N GLU A 179 4.03 -23.50 12.52
CA GLU A 179 5.43 -23.15 12.70
C GLU A 179 5.88 -22.22 11.58
N LEU A 180 6.74 -21.24 11.91
CA LEU A 180 7.39 -20.37 10.95
C LEU A 180 8.80 -20.92 10.69
N TRP A 181 9.04 -21.41 9.49
CA TRP A 181 10.33 -21.97 9.11
C TRP A 181 10.44 -22.06 7.59
N ASP A 182 11.60 -21.66 7.06
CA ASP A 182 12.04 -21.84 5.66
C ASP A 182 11.04 -21.40 4.56
N ARG A 183 10.14 -20.48 4.90
CA ARG A 183 9.18 -19.88 3.96
C ARG A 183 9.52 -18.41 3.73
N ASP A 184 8.93 -17.82 2.69
CA ASP A 184 8.91 -16.37 2.51
C ASP A 184 8.06 -15.75 3.65
N PRO A 185 8.64 -14.89 4.51
CA PRO A 185 7.87 -14.23 5.56
C PRO A 185 6.61 -13.52 5.07
N ALA A 186 6.58 -13.08 3.80
CA ALA A 186 5.42 -12.44 3.21
C ALA A 186 4.23 -13.40 3.02
N GLU A 187 4.49 -14.66 2.75
CA GLU A 187 3.45 -15.70 2.70
C GLU A 187 2.88 -15.93 4.09
N ASP A 188 3.75 -16.05 5.09
CA ASP A 188 3.34 -16.33 6.46
C ASP A 188 2.51 -15.18 7.06
N TRP A 189 2.97 -13.93 6.99
CA TRP A 189 2.16 -12.83 7.53
C TRP A 189 0.83 -12.64 6.80
N THR A 190 0.81 -12.92 5.48
CA THR A 190 -0.41 -12.84 4.69
C THR A 190 -1.41 -13.91 5.09
N GLU A 191 -0.95 -15.16 5.24
CA GLU A 191 -1.77 -16.30 5.65
C GLU A 191 -2.32 -16.10 7.07
N ILE A 192 -1.44 -15.73 8.01
CA ILE A 192 -1.83 -15.52 9.41
C ILE A 192 -2.82 -14.36 9.54
N ALA A 193 -2.58 -13.22 8.88
CA ALA A 193 -3.49 -12.08 8.93
C ALA A 193 -4.86 -12.40 8.32
N ALA A 194 -4.88 -13.14 7.21
CA ALA A 194 -6.10 -13.54 6.54
C ALA A 194 -7.02 -14.40 7.41
N MET A 195 -6.47 -15.21 8.34
CA MET A 195 -7.26 -16.02 9.29
C MET A 195 -8.13 -15.15 10.20
N ALA A 196 -7.74 -13.89 10.44
CA ALA A 196 -8.53 -12.93 11.21
C ALA A 196 -9.23 -11.87 10.33
N GLY A 197 -9.23 -12.05 9.01
CA GLY A 197 -9.78 -11.07 8.08
C GLY A 197 -9.01 -9.75 8.05
N MET A 198 -7.73 -9.79 8.41
CA MET A 198 -6.83 -8.63 8.44
C MET A 198 -5.88 -8.63 7.24
N VAL A 199 -5.31 -7.46 6.96
CA VAL A 199 -4.27 -7.26 5.95
C VAL A 199 -3.06 -6.57 6.59
N VAL A 200 -1.89 -6.91 6.07
CA VAL A 200 -0.62 -6.29 6.48
C VAL A 200 -0.27 -5.19 5.48
N ARG A 201 0.05 -4.01 5.97
CA ARG A 201 0.46 -2.86 5.17
C ARG A 201 1.39 -1.96 5.96
N THR A 202 2.15 -1.14 5.28
CA THR A 202 2.88 -0.04 5.89
C THR A 202 2.04 1.24 5.78
N ASP A 203 1.94 1.99 6.87
CA ASP A 203 1.31 3.31 6.85
C ASP A 203 2.28 4.38 6.32
N ARG A 204 1.80 5.63 6.20
CA ARG A 204 2.58 6.77 5.69
C ARG A 204 3.77 7.14 6.57
N LEU A 205 3.77 6.74 7.82
CA LEU A 205 4.85 7.01 8.77
C LEU A 205 5.87 5.87 8.86
N GLY A 206 5.70 4.81 8.06
CA GLY A 206 6.58 3.65 8.07
C GLY A 206 6.23 2.60 9.12
N THR A 207 5.07 2.71 9.78
CA THR A 207 4.61 1.71 10.74
C THR A 207 4.00 0.51 10.02
N ILE A 208 4.43 -0.69 10.34
CA ILE A 208 3.77 -1.93 9.89
C ILE A 208 2.42 -2.03 10.60
N THR A 209 1.33 -2.01 9.86
CA THR A 209 -0.03 -2.07 10.39
C THR A 209 -0.71 -3.37 9.98
N VAL A 210 -1.37 -4.03 10.93
CA VAL A 210 -2.19 -5.22 10.68
C VAL A 210 -3.59 -4.97 11.20
N ARG A 211 -4.53 -4.84 10.29
CA ARG A 211 -5.94 -4.52 10.60
C ARG A 211 -6.85 -4.92 9.44
N PRO A 212 -8.17 -5.01 9.66
CA PRO A 212 -9.11 -5.18 8.56
C PRO A 212 -8.93 -4.09 7.50
N ASP A 213 -9.15 -4.43 6.25
CA ASP A 213 -9.12 -3.45 5.16
C ASP A 213 -10.13 -2.33 5.45
N PRO A 214 -9.74 -1.06 5.31
CA PRO A 214 -10.66 0.04 5.52
C PRO A 214 -11.81 -0.03 4.50
N ASP A 215 -13.01 0.25 4.96
CA ASP A 215 -14.20 0.36 4.11
C ASP A 215 -14.97 1.66 4.40
N PRO A 216 -14.34 2.83 4.15
CA PRO A 216 -14.98 4.11 4.39
C PRO A 216 -16.19 4.28 3.45
N SER A 217 -17.28 4.77 3.99
CA SER A 217 -18.53 5.01 3.25
C SER A 217 -18.69 6.47 2.79
N ALA A 218 -18.06 7.41 3.51
CA ALA A 218 -18.17 8.83 3.22
C ALA A 218 -17.26 9.23 2.08
N VAL A 219 -17.82 9.83 1.02
CA VAL A 219 -17.07 10.39 -0.10
C VAL A 219 -16.14 11.50 0.39
N VAL A 220 -14.83 11.33 0.15
CA VAL A 220 -13.80 12.29 0.59
C VAL A 220 -13.45 13.33 -0.47
N ALA A 221 -13.77 13.04 -1.74
CA ALA A 221 -13.59 13.98 -2.83
C ALA A 221 -14.72 13.77 -3.86
N ASP A 222 -15.22 14.88 -4.41
CA ASP A 222 -16.26 14.89 -5.44
C ASP A 222 -15.75 15.63 -6.67
N TRP A 223 -15.57 14.91 -7.78
CA TRP A 223 -14.99 15.41 -9.02
C TRP A 223 -16.04 15.34 -10.14
N GLN A 224 -17.02 16.21 -10.03
CA GLN A 224 -18.09 16.31 -11.03
C GLN A 224 -17.61 17.05 -12.29
N GLU A 225 -18.17 16.64 -13.44
CA GLU A 225 -17.90 17.31 -14.72
C GLU A 225 -18.33 18.78 -14.67
N GLY A 226 -17.48 19.67 -15.16
CA GLY A 226 -17.73 21.10 -15.18
C GLY A 226 -16.46 21.93 -15.01
N PRO A 227 -16.59 23.28 -14.99
CA PRO A 227 -15.44 24.19 -14.93
C PRO A 227 -14.60 24.06 -13.66
N ALA A 228 -15.17 23.57 -12.58
CA ALA A 228 -14.50 23.38 -11.29
C ALA A 228 -13.89 21.98 -11.13
N CYS A 229 -14.04 21.10 -12.13
CA CYS A 229 -13.51 19.74 -12.05
C CYS A 229 -11.97 19.74 -12.09
N PRO A 230 -11.29 19.19 -11.08
CA PRO A 230 -9.84 19.19 -11.05
C PRO A 230 -9.18 18.14 -11.98
N VAL A 231 -9.98 17.24 -12.57
CA VAL A 231 -9.48 16.16 -13.43
C VAL A 231 -8.94 16.71 -14.73
N VAL A 232 -7.64 16.63 -14.93
CA VAL A 232 -6.91 17.10 -16.14
C VAL A 232 -6.98 16.05 -17.24
N GLU A 233 -6.73 14.79 -16.89
CA GLU A 233 -6.76 13.65 -17.81
C GLU A 233 -7.51 12.49 -17.15
N LEU A 234 -8.24 11.73 -17.96
CA LEU A 234 -8.92 10.53 -17.51
C LEU A 234 -8.74 9.41 -18.53
N LYS A 235 -8.36 8.24 -18.03
CA LYS A 235 -8.37 6.97 -18.78
C LYS A 235 -9.28 6.00 -18.06
N SER A 236 -10.22 5.40 -18.76
CA SER A 236 -11.09 4.37 -18.19
C SER A 236 -10.93 3.04 -18.94
N GLY A 237 -11.00 1.96 -18.21
CA GLY A 237 -10.96 0.62 -18.77
C GLY A 237 -11.82 -0.34 -17.95
N THR A 238 -12.45 -1.26 -18.63
CA THR A 238 -13.24 -2.32 -17.98
C THR A 238 -12.54 -3.65 -18.21
N LYS A 239 -12.09 -4.27 -17.11
CA LYS A 239 -11.50 -5.62 -17.16
C LYS A 239 -12.63 -6.64 -17.12
N THR A 240 -12.91 -7.24 -18.25
CA THR A 240 -13.92 -8.31 -18.38
C THR A 240 -13.30 -9.66 -18.73
N SER A 241 -12.11 -9.68 -19.37
CA SER A 241 -11.44 -10.90 -19.80
C SER A 241 -10.98 -11.81 -18.65
N THR A 242 -10.87 -11.28 -17.45
CA THR A 242 -10.46 -12.02 -16.24
C THR A 242 -11.63 -12.46 -15.38
N ILE A 243 -12.87 -12.17 -15.79
CA ILE A 243 -14.07 -12.62 -15.06
C ILE A 243 -14.17 -14.13 -15.17
N PRO A 244 -14.09 -14.88 -14.06
CA PRO A 244 -14.14 -16.33 -14.13
C PRO A 244 -15.56 -16.80 -14.43
N ARG A 245 -15.67 -17.79 -15.31
CA ARG A 245 -16.90 -18.56 -15.48
C ARG A 245 -17.11 -19.50 -14.31
N ARG A 246 -16.02 -20.00 -13.73
CA ARG A 246 -16.05 -20.94 -12.63
C ARG A 246 -14.89 -20.70 -11.66
N VAL A 247 -15.17 -20.81 -10.37
CA VAL A 247 -14.15 -20.82 -9.32
C VAL A 247 -14.18 -22.17 -8.64
N VAL A 248 -13.03 -22.84 -8.55
CA VAL A 248 -12.86 -24.14 -7.93
C VAL A 248 -11.91 -23.99 -6.76
N VAL A 249 -12.37 -24.34 -5.56
CA VAL A 249 -11.56 -24.42 -4.35
C VAL A 249 -11.24 -25.87 -4.07
N VAL A 250 -9.96 -26.18 -3.88
CA VAL A 250 -9.49 -27.53 -3.56
C VAL A 250 -8.75 -27.51 -2.23
N SER A 251 -9.12 -28.37 -1.33
CA SER A 251 -8.38 -28.57 -0.08
C SER A 251 -7.02 -29.19 -0.34
N THR A 252 -5.99 -28.63 0.25
CA THR A 252 -4.64 -29.21 0.34
C THR A 252 -4.30 -29.65 1.77
N SER A 253 -5.30 -29.65 2.68
CA SER A 253 -5.10 -30.09 4.06
C SER A 253 -4.73 -31.59 4.10
N PRO A 254 -3.64 -31.94 4.79
CA PRO A 254 -3.27 -33.36 4.97
C PRO A 254 -4.29 -34.16 5.77
N ASP A 255 -5.15 -33.48 6.55
CA ASP A 255 -6.16 -34.11 7.40
C ASP A 255 -7.41 -34.52 6.61
N VAL A 256 -7.48 -34.21 5.31
CA VAL A 256 -8.65 -34.46 4.47
C VAL A 256 -8.29 -35.31 3.25
N THR A 257 -8.74 -36.57 3.30
CA THR A 257 -8.53 -37.53 2.19
C THR A 257 -9.84 -38.25 1.90
N PRO A 258 -10.37 -38.19 0.60
CA PRO A 258 -9.88 -37.43 -0.51
C PRO A 258 -10.04 -35.90 -0.33
N PRO A 259 -9.31 -35.09 -1.10
CA PRO A 259 -9.41 -33.62 -1.02
C PRO A 259 -10.85 -33.14 -1.23
N VAL A 260 -11.29 -32.21 -0.40
CA VAL A 260 -12.60 -31.55 -0.55
C VAL A 260 -12.54 -30.56 -1.68
N VAL A 261 -13.59 -30.50 -2.47
CA VAL A 261 -13.71 -29.57 -3.59
C VAL A 261 -15.02 -28.79 -3.46
N GLY A 262 -14.93 -27.47 -3.60
CA GLY A 262 -16.07 -26.56 -3.71
C GLY A 262 -16.04 -25.87 -5.06
N VAL A 263 -17.22 -25.70 -5.68
CA VAL A 263 -17.35 -25.07 -6.99
C VAL A 263 -18.41 -23.98 -6.94
N TRP A 264 -18.07 -22.84 -7.49
CA TRP A 264 -19.02 -21.79 -7.80
C TRP A 264 -19.01 -21.52 -9.30
N THR A 265 -20.19 -21.37 -9.89
CA THR A 265 -20.38 -21.02 -11.31
C THR A 265 -20.99 -19.63 -11.38
N ASN A 266 -20.44 -18.79 -12.24
CA ASN A 266 -20.95 -17.46 -12.47
C ASN A 266 -22.39 -17.54 -13.00
N PRO A 267 -23.35 -16.87 -12.36
CA PRO A 267 -24.74 -16.83 -12.84
C PRO A 267 -24.89 -16.33 -14.29
N ASP A 268 -23.97 -15.42 -14.71
CA ASP A 268 -23.95 -14.88 -16.08
C ASP A 268 -23.09 -15.73 -17.04
N ALA A 269 -22.76 -16.97 -16.65
CA ALA A 269 -21.85 -17.84 -17.40
C ALA A 269 -22.32 -18.13 -18.83
N ASP A 270 -23.61 -18.18 -19.06
CA ASP A 270 -24.19 -18.48 -20.39
C ASP A 270 -23.96 -17.36 -21.40
N SER A 271 -23.69 -16.15 -20.96
CA SER A 271 -23.32 -15.00 -21.81
C SER A 271 -21.82 -15.00 -22.19
N GLN A 272 -21.01 -15.83 -21.55
CA GLN A 272 -19.56 -15.85 -21.75
C GLN A 272 -19.15 -16.87 -22.80
N THR A 273 -18.55 -16.40 -23.90
CA THR A 273 -18.00 -17.25 -24.96
C THR A 273 -16.67 -17.88 -24.55
N ILE A 274 -15.87 -17.18 -23.75
CA ILE A 274 -14.55 -17.66 -23.27
C ILE A 274 -14.71 -18.26 -21.89
N VAL A 275 -14.33 -19.51 -21.75
CA VAL A 275 -14.36 -20.21 -20.45
C VAL A 275 -13.07 -19.92 -19.71
N THR A 276 -13.18 -19.20 -18.60
CA THR A 276 -12.08 -18.97 -17.66
C THR A 276 -12.39 -19.67 -16.34
N GLU A 277 -11.44 -20.44 -15.85
CA GLU A 277 -11.52 -21.08 -14.53
C GLU A 277 -10.44 -20.52 -13.63
N GLN A 278 -10.80 -20.20 -12.40
CA GLN A 278 -9.86 -19.84 -11.34
C GLN A 278 -9.85 -20.96 -10.29
N ARG A 279 -8.65 -21.41 -9.94
CA ARG A 279 -8.44 -22.44 -8.92
C ARG A 279 -7.81 -21.83 -7.69
N ILE A 280 -8.36 -22.13 -6.53
CA ILE A 280 -7.84 -21.75 -5.21
C ILE A 280 -7.45 -23.04 -4.49
N GLU A 281 -6.23 -23.12 -4.04
CA GLU A 281 -5.76 -24.18 -3.15
C GLU A 281 -5.72 -23.65 -1.72
N SER A 282 -6.23 -24.41 -0.76
CA SER A 282 -6.29 -23.97 0.62
C SER A 282 -6.03 -25.14 1.58
N SER A 283 -5.05 -24.96 2.45
CA SER A 283 -4.73 -25.90 3.52
C SER A 283 -5.69 -25.81 4.71
N THR A 284 -6.42 -24.70 4.83
CA THR A 284 -7.32 -24.42 5.95
C THR A 284 -8.75 -24.90 5.73
N VAL A 285 -9.11 -25.26 4.49
CA VAL A 285 -10.44 -25.77 4.13
C VAL A 285 -10.50 -27.27 4.37
N THR A 286 -11.35 -27.70 5.31
CA THR A 286 -11.48 -29.12 5.70
C THR A 286 -12.86 -29.71 5.41
N THR A 287 -13.84 -28.91 4.99
CA THR A 287 -15.22 -29.35 4.70
C THR A 287 -15.71 -28.86 3.35
N VAL A 288 -16.62 -29.62 2.70
CA VAL A 288 -17.25 -29.23 1.44
C VAL A 288 -17.96 -27.89 1.58
N ALA A 289 -18.71 -27.67 2.65
CA ALA A 289 -19.42 -26.43 2.89
C ALA A 289 -18.48 -25.22 2.99
N ALA A 290 -17.30 -25.35 3.60
CA ALA A 290 -16.29 -24.31 3.65
C ALA A 290 -15.68 -24.04 2.27
N ALA A 291 -15.40 -25.09 1.49
CA ALA A 291 -14.90 -24.97 0.12
C ALA A 291 -15.90 -24.25 -0.78
N GLU A 292 -17.18 -24.62 -0.73
CA GLU A 292 -18.26 -23.98 -1.50
C GLU A 292 -18.47 -22.50 -1.08
N SER A 293 -18.40 -22.22 0.22
CA SER A 293 -18.50 -20.85 0.74
C SER A 293 -17.36 -19.97 0.24
N LEU A 294 -16.13 -20.48 0.29
CA LEU A 294 -14.95 -19.76 -0.21
C LEU A 294 -15.01 -19.57 -1.74
N ALA A 295 -15.43 -20.60 -2.48
CA ALA A 295 -15.61 -20.54 -3.93
C ALA A 295 -16.67 -19.48 -4.30
N ARG A 296 -17.78 -19.43 -3.58
CA ARG A 296 -18.86 -18.47 -3.79
C ARG A 296 -18.38 -17.03 -3.48
N MET A 297 -17.78 -16.80 -2.32
CA MET A 297 -17.29 -15.47 -1.94
C MET A 297 -16.27 -14.93 -2.96
N SER A 298 -15.34 -15.77 -3.36
CA SER A 298 -14.34 -15.40 -4.37
C SER A 298 -14.96 -15.18 -5.73
N GLY A 299 -15.88 -16.04 -6.13
CA GLY A 299 -16.60 -15.96 -7.40
C GLY A 299 -17.46 -14.70 -7.52
N GLU A 300 -18.26 -14.39 -6.52
CA GLU A 300 -19.08 -13.17 -6.48
C GLU A 300 -18.22 -11.90 -6.50
N ARG A 301 -17.05 -11.94 -5.87
CA ARG A 301 -16.08 -10.84 -5.91
C ARG A 301 -15.49 -10.66 -7.32
N TRP A 302 -15.10 -11.74 -7.98
CA TRP A 302 -14.44 -11.70 -9.29
C TRP A 302 -15.41 -11.60 -10.47
N ALA A 303 -16.69 -11.95 -10.30
CA ALA A 303 -17.71 -11.86 -11.34
C ALA A 303 -18.08 -10.41 -11.71
N ARG A 304 -17.80 -9.47 -10.83
CA ARG A 304 -18.12 -8.06 -11.08
C ARG A 304 -17.14 -7.48 -12.08
N PRO A 305 -17.62 -6.87 -13.20
CA PRO A 305 -16.73 -6.11 -14.07
C PRO A 305 -15.98 -5.05 -13.26
N GLN A 306 -14.67 -5.13 -13.30
CA GLN A 306 -13.84 -4.14 -12.62
C GLN A 306 -13.60 -2.98 -13.57
N GLN A 307 -14.36 -1.90 -13.41
CA GLN A 307 -14.05 -0.64 -14.06
C GLN A 307 -12.89 0.01 -13.31
N SER A 308 -11.76 0.13 -13.97
CA SER A 308 -10.62 0.91 -13.48
C SER A 308 -10.62 2.27 -14.15
N VAL A 309 -10.44 3.31 -13.34
CA VAL A 309 -10.33 4.68 -13.84
C VAL A 309 -9.01 5.24 -13.34
N GLN A 310 -8.18 5.71 -14.26
CA GLN A 310 -6.97 6.45 -13.95
C GLN A 310 -7.24 7.92 -14.22
N VAL A 311 -6.93 8.78 -13.27
CA VAL A 311 -7.11 10.22 -13.38
C VAL A 311 -5.83 10.96 -13.05
N THR A 312 -5.56 12.04 -13.77
CA THR A 312 -4.54 13.01 -13.42
C THR A 312 -5.23 14.21 -12.78
N VAL A 313 -4.88 14.47 -11.54
CA VAL A 313 -5.44 15.57 -10.75
C VAL A 313 -4.32 16.37 -10.10
N PRO A 314 -4.56 17.63 -9.73
CA PRO A 314 -3.62 18.35 -8.88
C PRO A 314 -3.44 17.60 -7.55
N ALA A 315 -2.18 17.55 -7.06
CA ALA A 315 -1.78 16.73 -5.93
C ALA A 315 -2.75 16.75 -4.73
N ARG A 316 -3.17 15.57 -4.32
CA ARG A 316 -4.06 15.30 -3.18
C ARG A 316 -3.46 14.18 -2.31
N PRO A 317 -2.28 14.41 -1.73
CA PRO A 317 -1.59 13.38 -0.93
C PRO A 317 -2.35 13.03 0.36
N ASP A 318 -3.38 13.76 0.71
CA ASP A 318 -4.32 13.46 1.79
C ASP A 318 -5.22 12.25 1.49
N LEU A 319 -5.43 11.91 0.20
CA LEU A 319 -6.22 10.74 -0.18
C LEU A 319 -5.52 9.44 0.21
N GLY A 320 -6.21 8.61 0.96
CA GLY A 320 -5.74 7.31 1.43
C GLY A 320 -6.18 6.14 0.55
N TYR A 321 -5.63 4.96 0.84
CA TYR A 321 -6.09 3.72 0.24
C TYR A 321 -7.56 3.45 0.55
N ARG A 322 -8.31 3.08 -0.49
CA ARG A 322 -9.76 2.84 -0.48
C ARG A 322 -10.64 4.04 -0.16
N ASP A 323 -10.09 5.23 -0.08
CA ASP A 323 -10.90 6.43 0.05
C ASP A 323 -11.90 6.52 -1.12
N PRO A 324 -13.20 6.73 -0.84
CA PRO A 324 -14.20 6.85 -1.88
C PRO A 324 -14.18 8.24 -2.51
N VAL A 325 -14.03 8.26 -3.83
CA VAL A 325 -14.07 9.46 -4.66
C VAL A 325 -15.23 9.35 -5.62
N ALA A 326 -16.15 10.33 -5.58
CA ALA A 326 -17.18 10.46 -6.57
C ALA A 326 -16.61 11.10 -7.84
N LEU A 327 -16.84 10.47 -8.98
CA LEU A 327 -16.31 10.91 -10.26
C LEU A 327 -17.37 10.82 -11.35
N THR A 328 -17.55 11.92 -12.09
CA THR A 328 -18.47 11.98 -13.23
C THR A 328 -17.78 12.57 -14.45
N ARG A 329 -17.74 11.80 -15.54
CA ARG A 329 -17.28 12.18 -16.88
C ARG A 329 -18.13 11.46 -17.92
N HIS A 330 -19.22 12.08 -18.34
CA HIS A 330 -20.21 11.45 -19.20
C HIS A 330 -19.64 10.98 -20.55
N GLN A 331 -18.77 11.77 -21.18
CA GLN A 331 -18.15 11.41 -22.45
C GLN A 331 -17.26 10.17 -22.36
N ALA A 332 -16.69 9.89 -21.18
CA ALA A 332 -15.87 8.70 -20.94
C ALA A 332 -16.69 7.50 -20.39
N GLY A 333 -18.01 7.65 -20.26
CA GLY A 333 -18.86 6.63 -19.64
C GLY A 333 -18.56 6.38 -18.16
N VAL A 334 -18.01 7.37 -17.46
CA VAL A 334 -17.60 7.27 -16.05
C VAL A 334 -18.61 8.05 -15.21
N SER A 335 -19.30 7.37 -14.31
CA SER A 335 -20.19 7.99 -13.31
C SER A 335 -20.38 7.05 -12.14
N GLY A 336 -19.91 7.45 -10.97
CA GLY A 336 -20.03 6.63 -9.77
C GLY A 336 -19.03 6.98 -8.68
N VAL A 337 -19.01 6.15 -7.64
CA VAL A 337 -18.04 6.24 -6.55
C VAL A 337 -16.96 5.18 -6.76
N TYR A 338 -15.74 5.64 -6.88
CA TYR A 338 -14.55 4.81 -7.06
C TYR A 338 -13.72 4.83 -5.78
N ARG A 339 -12.92 3.79 -5.58
CA ARG A 339 -12.02 3.72 -4.43
C ARG A 339 -10.58 3.87 -4.89
N VAL A 340 -9.83 4.73 -4.21
CA VAL A 340 -8.41 4.93 -4.49
C VAL A 340 -7.67 3.62 -4.27
N GLN A 341 -7.07 3.09 -5.32
CA GLN A 341 -6.29 1.86 -5.31
C GLN A 341 -4.78 2.15 -5.29
N SER A 342 -4.36 3.08 -6.12
CA SER A 342 -2.96 3.47 -6.28
C SER A 342 -2.86 4.94 -6.63
N TRP A 343 -1.70 5.52 -6.39
CA TRP A 343 -1.38 6.87 -6.82
C TRP A 343 0.13 7.05 -7.01
N ASP A 344 0.47 8.05 -7.79
CA ASP A 344 1.83 8.46 -8.08
C ASP A 344 1.92 9.97 -7.90
N LEU A 345 2.85 10.44 -7.09
CA LEU A 345 3.05 11.84 -6.76
C LEU A 345 4.45 12.25 -7.13
N THR A 346 4.57 13.18 -8.08
CA THR A 346 5.84 13.82 -8.43
C THR A 346 5.96 15.14 -7.69
N LEU A 347 7.06 15.30 -6.97
CA LEU A 347 7.43 16.48 -6.20
C LEU A 347 8.66 17.11 -6.87
N SER A 348 8.47 18.22 -7.53
CA SER A 348 9.54 18.98 -8.16
C SER A 348 9.88 20.22 -7.33
N GLY A 349 11.06 20.79 -7.57
CA GLY A 349 11.50 22.01 -6.93
C GLY A 349 10.57 23.20 -7.21
N PRO A 350 10.78 24.33 -6.52
CA PRO A 350 9.87 25.48 -6.62
C PRO A 350 9.76 26.11 -8.02
N ASP A 351 10.69 25.79 -8.92
CA ASP A 351 10.74 26.35 -10.27
C ASP A 351 10.08 25.45 -11.34
N ASP A 352 9.63 24.25 -10.97
CA ASP A 352 9.06 23.27 -11.89
C ASP A 352 7.52 23.20 -11.80
N ALA A 353 6.90 22.60 -12.81
CA ALA A 353 5.45 22.48 -12.96
C ALA A 353 4.76 21.90 -11.70
N PRO A 354 3.49 22.25 -11.45
CA PRO A 354 2.77 21.80 -10.26
C PRO A 354 2.76 20.28 -10.18
N ALA A 355 2.95 19.75 -8.96
CA ALA A 355 2.83 18.33 -8.69
C ALA A 355 1.46 17.80 -9.15
N LEU A 356 1.47 16.80 -10.02
CA LEU A 356 0.30 16.08 -10.51
C LEU A 356 0.25 14.69 -9.88
N MET A 357 -0.93 14.22 -9.59
CA MET A 357 -1.19 12.90 -9.02
C MET A 357 -2.02 12.03 -9.98
#